data_ea8af7aeaaac8f13eec3a9cf93744679
#
_entry.id   ea8af7aeaaac8f13eec3a9cf93744679
#
_cell.length_a   1.000
_cell.length_b   1.000
_cell.length_c   1.000
_cell.angle_alpha   90.00
_cell.angle_beta   90.00
_cell.angle_gamma   90.00
#
_symmetry.space_group_name_H-M   'P 1'
#
loop_
_entity.id
_entity.type
_entity.pdbx_description
1 polymer ?
#
loop_
_entity_poly.entity_id
_entity_poly.type
_entity_poly.pdbx_seq_one_letter_code
_entity_poly.pdbx_strand_id
1 'polypeptide(L)'
;AQYGQSVATPIAAALVWSFDPDDWMKPVSILAAVSAASLSCFVVKRLAGRVRPNRENAGRFLGPSWKHDNQRESFPSSHSACAVALSASIVYFFPQTAAVLWSLAVITALLRWVLDAHFPSDVLAGCALGYAISHVVIAGCGYPLVVHW
;
A
#
# COMPACT_ATOMS: atom_id res chain seq x y z
N ALA A 1 -15.44 0.60 -0.44
CA ALA A 1 -14.24 0.63 0.41
C ALA A 1 -12.97 1.05 -0.34
N GLN A 2 -12.94 1.02 -1.69
CA GLN A 2 -11.77 1.47 -2.48
C GLN A 2 -11.68 3.00 -2.63
N TYR A 3 -12.76 3.73 -2.43
CA TYR A 3 -12.83 5.17 -2.65
C TYR A 3 -11.92 6.00 -1.71
N GLY A 4 -11.71 5.57 -0.47
CA GLY A 4 -10.85 6.29 0.48
C GLY A 4 -9.37 6.34 0.10
N GLN A 5 -8.84 5.29 -0.53
CA GLN A 5 -7.45 5.25 -0.99
C GLN A 5 -7.22 6.14 -2.22
N SER A 6 -8.17 6.14 -3.14
CA SER A 6 -8.08 6.94 -4.38
C SER A 6 -8.10 8.44 -4.13
N VAL A 7 -8.62 8.89 -2.98
CA VAL A 7 -8.73 10.32 -2.63
C VAL A 7 -7.58 10.76 -1.72
N ALA A 8 -7.19 9.93 -0.76
CA ALA A 8 -6.15 10.30 0.22
C ALA A 8 -4.78 10.55 -0.43
N THR A 9 -4.40 9.73 -1.41
CA THR A 9 -3.09 9.85 -2.08
C THR A 9 -2.94 11.14 -2.90
N PRO A 10 -3.89 11.54 -3.75
CA PRO A 10 -3.82 12.82 -4.44
C PRO A 10 -3.82 14.02 -3.49
N ILE A 11 -4.60 13.97 -2.41
CA ILE A 11 -4.60 15.03 -1.39
C ILE A 11 -3.22 15.14 -0.73
N ALA A 12 -2.63 14.01 -0.33
CA ALA A 12 -1.30 14.00 0.26
C ALA A 12 -0.23 14.51 -0.70
N ALA A 13 -0.29 14.14 -1.97
CA ALA A 13 0.61 14.65 -3.00
C ALA A 13 0.45 16.16 -3.23
N ALA A 14 -0.78 16.66 -3.25
CA ALA A 14 -1.05 18.09 -3.36
C ALA A 14 -0.54 18.88 -2.14
N LEU A 15 -0.68 18.33 -0.94
CA LEU A 15 -0.11 18.92 0.28
C LEU A 15 1.41 18.97 0.20
N VAL A 16 2.06 17.86 -0.19
CA VAL A 16 3.53 17.83 -0.35
C VAL A 16 3.98 18.89 -1.35
N TRP A 17 3.28 19.02 -2.48
CA TRP A 17 3.60 20.06 -3.45
C TRP A 17 3.41 21.48 -2.88
N SER A 18 2.41 21.73 -2.05
CA SER A 18 2.20 23.02 -1.43
C SER A 18 3.29 23.41 -0.42
N PHE A 19 3.96 22.44 0.20
CA PHE A 19 5.08 22.66 1.12
C PHE A 19 6.43 22.84 0.43
N ASP A 20 6.60 22.24 -0.75
CA ASP A 20 7.85 22.30 -1.52
C ASP A 20 7.54 22.32 -3.02
N PRO A 21 7.13 23.50 -3.54
CA PRO A 21 6.72 23.62 -4.95
C PRO A 21 7.90 23.53 -5.94
N ASP A 22 9.13 23.72 -5.46
CA ASP A 22 10.32 23.70 -6.30
C ASP A 22 10.72 22.28 -6.73
N ASP A 23 10.34 21.26 -5.94
CA ASP A 23 10.61 19.85 -6.26
C ASP A 23 9.31 19.07 -6.59
N TRP A 24 8.83 19.27 -7.82
CA TRP A 24 7.64 18.59 -8.34
C TRP A 24 7.79 17.06 -8.43
N MET A 25 9.01 16.53 -8.38
CA MET A 25 9.26 15.09 -8.40
C MET A 25 8.83 14.40 -7.10
N LYS A 26 8.80 15.09 -5.95
CA LYS A 26 8.33 14.52 -4.69
C LYS A 26 6.88 14.03 -4.76
N PRO A 27 5.88 14.88 -5.10
CA PRO A 27 4.50 14.43 -5.22
C PRO A 27 4.32 13.37 -6.31
N VAL A 28 5.06 13.46 -7.42
CA VAL A 28 5.03 12.45 -8.49
C VAL A 28 5.54 11.11 -7.98
N SER A 29 6.65 11.09 -7.22
CA SER A 29 7.19 9.85 -6.62
C SER A 29 6.19 9.19 -5.67
N ILE A 30 5.48 9.98 -4.85
CA ILE A 30 4.46 9.48 -3.92
C ILE A 30 3.29 8.85 -4.69
N LEU A 31 2.77 9.54 -5.71
CA LEU A 31 1.70 9.02 -6.56
C LEU A 31 2.12 7.74 -7.27
N ALA A 32 3.32 7.71 -7.83
CA ALA A 32 3.88 6.56 -8.51
C ALA A 32 4.06 5.36 -7.57
N ALA A 33 4.59 5.58 -6.36
CA ALA A 33 4.80 4.52 -5.38
C ALA A 33 3.50 3.85 -4.94
N VAL A 34 2.48 4.64 -4.61
CA VAL A 34 1.17 4.10 -4.20
C VAL A 34 0.47 3.40 -5.36
N SER A 35 0.55 3.97 -6.57
CA SER A 35 -0.03 3.36 -7.77
C SER A 35 0.66 2.03 -8.12
N ALA A 36 1.98 1.97 -8.05
CA ALA A 36 2.74 0.76 -8.28
C ALA A 36 2.44 -0.32 -7.22
N ALA A 37 2.34 0.05 -5.93
CA ALA A 37 1.95 -0.87 -4.87
C ALA A 37 0.53 -1.43 -5.09
N SER A 38 -0.42 -0.58 -5.48
CA SER A 38 -1.79 -0.99 -5.78
C SER A 38 -1.84 -1.95 -6.97
N LEU A 39 -1.13 -1.64 -8.06
CA LEU A 39 -1.05 -2.48 -9.26
C LEU A 39 -0.40 -3.84 -8.96
N SER A 40 0.69 -3.84 -8.20
CA SER A 40 1.36 -5.08 -7.79
C SER A 40 0.44 -5.96 -6.94
N CYS A 41 -0.29 -5.37 -5.98
CA CYS A 41 -1.30 -6.09 -5.23
C CYS A 41 -2.39 -6.67 -6.14
N PHE A 42 -2.85 -5.91 -7.14
CA PHE A 42 -3.84 -6.39 -8.10
C PHE A 42 -3.33 -7.62 -8.86
N VAL A 43 -2.12 -7.57 -9.39
CA VAL A 43 -1.52 -8.70 -10.12
C VAL A 43 -1.38 -9.92 -9.22
N VAL A 44 -0.81 -9.74 -8.01
CA VAL A 44 -0.63 -10.87 -7.08
C VAL A 44 -1.96 -11.48 -6.65
N LYS A 45 -3.01 -10.67 -6.43
CA LYS A 45 -4.35 -11.16 -6.14
C LYS A 45 -4.89 -12.07 -7.24
N ARG A 46 -4.70 -11.68 -8.50
CA ARG A 46 -5.13 -12.46 -9.66
C ARG A 46 -4.39 -13.78 -9.79
N LEU A 47 -3.12 -13.81 -9.42
CA LEU A 47 -2.28 -15.01 -9.46
C LEU A 47 -2.54 -15.94 -8.26
N ALA A 48 -2.67 -15.38 -7.07
CA ALA A 48 -2.82 -16.16 -5.83
C ALA A 48 -4.24 -16.72 -5.65
N GLY A 49 -5.25 -15.90 -5.89
CA GLY A 49 -6.65 -16.30 -5.73
C GLY A 49 -7.00 -16.78 -4.32
N ARG A 50 -6.46 -16.15 -3.25
CA ARG A 50 -6.71 -16.56 -1.88
C ARG A 50 -8.10 -16.18 -1.42
N VAL A 51 -8.84 -17.15 -0.87
CA VAL A 51 -10.19 -16.96 -0.33
C VAL A 51 -10.12 -16.16 0.99
N ARG A 52 -11.00 -15.17 1.15
CA ARG A 52 -11.07 -14.30 2.34
C ARG A 52 -11.53 -15.06 3.59
N PRO A 53 -11.22 -14.55 4.82
CA PRO A 53 -11.85 -15.00 6.06
C PRO A 53 -13.38 -14.96 5.93
N ASN A 54 -14.08 -15.75 6.75
CA ASN A 54 -15.57 -15.84 6.79
C ASN A 54 -16.23 -16.22 5.45
N ARG A 55 -15.53 -16.97 4.59
CA ARG A 55 -16.06 -17.54 3.35
C ARG A 55 -15.85 -19.06 3.34
N GLU A 56 -16.65 -19.74 2.54
CA GLU A 56 -16.42 -21.14 2.28
C GLU A 56 -15.01 -21.34 1.70
N ASN A 57 -14.29 -22.35 2.16
CA ASN A 57 -12.89 -22.58 1.83
C ASN A 57 -11.92 -21.45 2.25
N ALA A 58 -12.21 -20.72 3.32
CA ALA A 58 -11.38 -19.61 3.83
C ALA A 58 -9.88 -19.96 3.88
N GLY A 59 -9.05 -19.07 3.40
CA GLY A 59 -7.60 -19.20 3.40
C GLY A 59 -7.00 -20.08 2.28
N ARG A 60 -7.79 -20.84 1.52
CA ARG A 60 -7.28 -21.64 0.39
C ARG A 60 -6.83 -20.74 -0.75
N PHE A 61 -5.76 -21.14 -1.40
CA PHE A 61 -5.27 -20.55 -2.64
C PHE A 61 -5.86 -21.32 -3.83
N LEU A 62 -6.70 -20.67 -4.62
CA LEU A 62 -7.39 -21.28 -5.75
C LEU A 62 -6.66 -21.09 -7.09
N GLY A 63 -5.50 -20.41 -7.05
CA GLY A 63 -4.67 -20.14 -8.21
C GLY A 63 -5.18 -19.01 -9.11
N PRO A 64 -4.61 -18.86 -10.32
CA PRO A 64 -4.86 -17.74 -11.21
C PRO A 64 -6.31 -17.62 -11.67
N SER A 65 -6.83 -16.39 -11.68
CA SER A 65 -8.13 -16.07 -12.27
C SER A 65 -8.20 -14.57 -12.61
N TRP A 66 -8.55 -14.26 -13.84
CA TRP A 66 -8.75 -12.89 -14.29
C TRP A 66 -10.18 -12.39 -14.09
N LYS A 67 -11.10 -13.27 -13.67
CA LYS A 67 -12.45 -12.85 -13.29
C LYS A 67 -12.41 -12.09 -11.98
N HIS A 68 -13.11 -10.95 -11.91
CA HIS A 68 -13.24 -10.21 -10.67
C HIS A 68 -14.13 -10.99 -9.70
N ASP A 69 -13.53 -11.41 -8.59
CA ASP A 69 -14.24 -12.10 -7.51
C ASP A 69 -13.67 -11.66 -6.17
N ASN A 70 -14.42 -10.78 -5.49
CA ASN A 70 -14.04 -10.25 -4.18
C ASN A 70 -13.77 -11.32 -3.13
N GLN A 71 -14.34 -12.53 -3.28
CA GLN A 71 -14.12 -13.62 -2.32
C GLN A 71 -12.71 -14.21 -2.41
N ARG A 72 -12.09 -14.15 -3.60
CA ARG A 72 -10.77 -14.71 -3.91
C ARG A 72 -9.64 -13.68 -3.90
N GLU A 73 -9.90 -12.48 -3.42
CA GLU A 73 -8.96 -11.36 -3.47
C GLU A 73 -8.41 -11.00 -2.08
N SER A 74 -8.11 -12.03 -1.24
CA SER A 74 -7.58 -11.80 0.10
C SER A 74 -6.10 -11.39 0.09
N PHE A 75 -5.24 -12.12 -0.63
CA PHE A 75 -3.78 -11.96 -0.58
C PHE A 75 -3.22 -11.22 -1.79
N PRO A 76 -2.36 -10.23 -1.56
CA PRO A 76 -2.05 -9.53 -0.32
C PRO A 76 -3.09 -8.43 -0.01
N SER A 77 -3.02 -7.81 1.18
CA SER A 77 -3.89 -6.69 1.56
C SER A 77 -3.48 -5.39 0.84
N SER A 78 -4.28 -4.96 -0.14
CA SER A 78 -4.01 -3.71 -0.88
C SER A 78 -4.09 -2.47 0.01
N HIS A 79 -5.00 -2.45 1.00
CA HIS A 79 -5.12 -1.32 1.94
C HIS A 79 -3.85 -1.16 2.77
N SER A 80 -3.30 -2.27 3.28
CA SER A 80 -2.04 -2.26 4.03
C SER A 80 -0.86 -1.84 3.14
N ALA A 81 -0.80 -2.37 1.91
CA ALA A 81 0.25 -2.00 0.97
C ALA A 81 0.24 -0.52 0.61
N CYS A 82 -0.93 0.04 0.27
CA CYS A 82 -1.04 1.45 -0.09
C CYS A 82 -0.80 2.38 1.12
N ALA A 83 -1.27 2.01 2.32
CA ALA A 83 -1.02 2.79 3.52
C ALA A 83 0.47 2.86 3.86
N VAL A 84 1.17 1.71 3.77
CA VAL A 84 2.62 1.65 4.01
C VAL A 84 3.39 2.37 2.90
N ALA A 85 3.01 2.19 1.62
CA ALA A 85 3.68 2.87 0.52
C ALA A 85 3.54 4.41 0.63
N LEU A 86 2.35 4.90 0.98
CA LEU A 86 2.10 6.32 1.22
C LEU A 86 2.94 6.85 2.39
N SER A 87 2.89 6.15 3.54
CA SER A 87 3.64 6.54 4.73
C SER A 87 5.15 6.54 4.47
N ALA A 88 5.68 5.47 3.90
CA ALA A 88 7.11 5.35 3.59
C ALA A 88 7.57 6.44 2.63
N SER A 89 6.79 6.74 1.59
CA SER A 89 7.13 7.77 0.62
C SER A 89 7.14 9.18 1.22
N ILE A 90 6.18 9.51 2.09
CA ILE A 90 6.15 10.82 2.74
C ILE A 90 7.26 10.92 3.80
N VAL A 91 7.47 9.90 4.61
CA VAL A 91 8.54 9.85 5.63
C VAL A 91 9.92 9.97 5.00
N TYR A 92 10.12 9.41 3.82
CA TYR A 92 11.36 9.56 3.08
C TYR A 92 11.74 11.03 2.86
N PHE A 93 10.78 11.86 2.44
CA PHE A 93 11.00 13.29 2.19
C PHE A 93 10.87 14.16 3.45
N PHE A 94 10.05 13.73 4.41
CA PHE A 94 9.72 14.47 5.63
C PHE A 94 9.84 13.55 6.86
N PRO A 95 11.06 13.20 7.31
CA PRO A 95 11.27 12.25 8.41
C PRO A 95 10.58 12.64 9.72
N GLN A 96 10.36 13.92 9.96
CA GLN A 96 9.66 14.43 11.14
C GLN A 96 8.20 13.97 11.24
N THR A 97 7.60 13.50 10.14
CA THR A 97 6.23 12.98 10.11
C THR A 97 6.14 11.49 10.48
N ALA A 98 7.28 10.82 10.69
CA ALA A 98 7.37 9.37 10.83
C ALA A 98 6.44 8.80 11.92
N ALA A 99 6.44 9.39 13.12
CA ALA A 99 5.62 8.89 14.24
C ALA A 99 4.12 8.85 13.88
N VAL A 100 3.61 9.90 13.23
CA VAL A 100 2.20 10.00 12.86
C VAL A 100 1.88 9.03 11.72
N LEU A 101 2.67 9.04 10.65
CA LEU A 101 2.38 8.26 9.45
C LEU A 101 2.52 6.76 9.67
N TRP A 102 3.54 6.33 10.42
CA TRP A 102 3.66 4.92 10.77
C TRP A 102 2.54 4.47 11.71
N SER A 103 2.11 5.31 12.66
CA SER A 103 0.93 4.98 13.48
C SER A 103 -0.32 4.80 12.65
N LEU A 104 -0.58 5.67 11.67
CA LEU A 104 -1.73 5.55 10.76
C LEU A 104 -1.64 4.30 9.90
N ALA A 105 -0.46 3.95 9.40
CA ALA A 105 -0.24 2.73 8.63
C ALA A 105 -0.52 1.47 9.47
N VAL A 106 0.00 1.43 10.71
CA VAL A 106 -0.25 0.32 11.64
C VAL A 106 -1.73 0.20 11.98
N ILE A 107 -2.41 1.29 12.31
CA ILE A 107 -3.86 1.28 12.58
C ILE A 107 -4.62 0.77 11.36
N THR A 108 -4.29 1.24 10.16
CA THR A 108 -4.92 0.76 8.92
C THR A 108 -4.71 -0.74 8.74
N ALA A 109 -3.49 -1.23 8.95
CA ALA A 109 -3.16 -2.64 8.84
C ALA A 109 -3.93 -3.50 9.86
N LEU A 110 -3.95 -3.09 11.12
CA LEU A 110 -4.67 -3.78 12.19
C LEU A 110 -6.18 -3.83 11.93
N LEU A 111 -6.78 -2.75 11.46
CA LEU A 111 -8.20 -2.70 11.12
C LEU A 111 -8.56 -3.72 10.01
N ARG A 112 -7.65 -4.02 9.08
CA ARG A 112 -7.92 -5.04 8.04
C ARG A 112 -7.99 -6.44 8.61
N TRP A 113 -7.25 -6.73 9.66
CA TRP A 113 -7.31 -7.99 10.40
C TRP A 113 -8.52 -8.04 11.34
N VAL A 114 -8.68 -7.05 12.21
CA VAL A 114 -9.76 -7.01 13.22
C VAL A 114 -11.17 -7.06 12.59
N LEU A 115 -11.33 -6.46 11.42
CA LEU A 115 -12.59 -6.49 10.67
C LEU A 115 -12.77 -7.76 9.79
N ASP A 116 -11.99 -8.81 10.04
CA ASP A 116 -12.05 -10.07 9.30
C ASP A 116 -12.00 -9.93 7.76
N ALA A 117 -11.41 -8.85 7.27
CA ALA A 117 -11.29 -8.60 5.84
C ALA A 117 -10.12 -9.36 5.21
N HIS A 118 -9.08 -9.63 6.01
CA HIS A 118 -7.83 -10.26 5.60
C HIS A 118 -7.23 -11.10 6.74
N PHE A 119 -6.47 -12.13 6.39
CA PHE A 119 -5.63 -12.84 7.36
C PHE A 119 -4.42 -11.99 7.77
N PRO A 120 -3.83 -12.21 8.96
CA PRO A 120 -2.60 -11.52 9.37
C PRO A 120 -1.47 -11.61 8.33
N SER A 121 -1.32 -12.77 7.69
CA SER A 121 -0.34 -13.00 6.63
C SER A 121 -0.57 -12.12 5.39
N ASP A 122 -1.85 -11.83 5.03
CA ASP A 122 -2.18 -10.95 3.91
C ASP A 122 -1.78 -9.51 4.23
N VAL A 123 -2.00 -9.12 5.49
CA VAL A 123 -1.66 -7.79 6.00
C VAL A 123 -0.15 -7.60 5.99
N LEU A 124 0.60 -8.55 6.56
CA LEU A 124 2.07 -8.50 6.59
C LEU A 124 2.68 -8.49 5.18
N ALA A 125 2.18 -9.35 4.30
CA ALA A 125 2.62 -9.37 2.91
C ALA A 125 2.33 -8.05 2.19
N GLY A 126 1.16 -7.45 2.45
CA GLY A 126 0.80 -6.13 1.94
C GLY A 126 1.75 -5.05 2.44
N CYS A 127 2.03 -5.00 3.74
CA CYS A 127 2.98 -4.05 4.34
C CYS A 127 4.38 -4.18 3.72
N ALA A 128 4.91 -5.40 3.63
CA ALA A 128 6.22 -5.65 3.04
C ALA A 128 6.29 -5.22 1.57
N LEU A 129 5.25 -5.55 0.80
CA LEU A 129 5.15 -5.17 -0.61
C LEU A 129 5.10 -3.64 -0.78
N GLY A 130 4.27 -2.96 0.01
CA GLY A 130 4.14 -1.50 -0.04
C GLY A 130 5.46 -0.81 0.32
N TYR A 131 6.16 -1.28 1.35
CA TYR A 131 7.46 -0.75 1.75
C TYR A 131 8.52 -0.94 0.66
N ALA A 132 8.67 -2.15 0.13
CA ALA A 132 9.65 -2.46 -0.90
C ALA A 132 9.41 -1.63 -2.18
N ILE A 133 8.17 -1.57 -2.65
CA ILE A 133 7.83 -0.85 -3.88
C ILE A 133 8.05 0.66 -3.72
N SER A 134 7.70 1.25 -2.56
CA SER A 134 7.93 2.69 -2.35
C SER A 134 9.41 3.05 -2.49
N HIS A 135 10.32 2.26 -1.92
CA HIS A 135 11.76 2.50 -2.01
C HIS A 135 12.30 2.31 -3.43
N VAL A 136 11.83 1.27 -4.14
CA VAL A 136 12.23 1.03 -5.54
C VAL A 136 11.77 2.18 -6.44
N VAL A 137 10.54 2.66 -6.28
CA VAL A 137 10.00 3.77 -7.09
C VAL A 137 10.73 5.07 -6.79
N ILE A 138 10.97 5.40 -5.51
CA ILE A 138 11.69 6.61 -5.10
C ILE A 138 13.11 6.61 -5.68
N ALA A 139 13.82 5.47 -5.60
CA ALA A 139 15.13 5.32 -6.22
C ALA A 139 15.07 5.47 -7.74
N GLY A 140 14.04 4.90 -8.39
CA GLY A 140 13.80 5.05 -9.82
C GLY A 140 13.52 6.49 -10.26
N CYS A 141 13.00 7.33 -9.34
CA CYS A 141 12.83 8.77 -9.55
C CYS A 141 14.11 9.60 -9.32
N GLY A 142 15.25 8.95 -9.08
CA GLY A 142 16.55 9.59 -8.94
C GLY A 142 16.94 9.99 -7.52
N TYR A 143 16.14 9.61 -6.50
CA TYR A 143 16.49 9.84 -5.11
C TYR A 143 17.33 8.67 -4.54
N PRO A 144 18.32 8.94 -3.67
CA PRO A 144 19.16 7.90 -3.10
C PRO A 144 18.36 6.91 -2.23
N LEU A 145 18.76 5.65 -2.19
CA LEU A 145 18.20 4.69 -1.24
C LEU A 145 18.67 5.05 0.17
N VAL A 146 17.83 5.69 0.94
CA VAL A 146 18.08 6.00 2.36
C VAL A 146 17.13 5.15 3.19
N VAL A 147 17.68 4.31 4.06
CA VAL A 147 16.90 3.54 5.02
C VAL A 147 16.94 4.31 6.35
N HIS A 148 15.84 4.97 6.67
CA HIS A 148 15.65 5.58 7.99
C HIS A 148 15.13 4.49 8.95
N TRP A 149 15.97 4.13 9.91
CA TRP A 149 15.61 3.23 11.01
C TRP A 149 14.87 3.97 12.13
#